data_52de618aa7e174c1e043ae798222e3d1
#
_entry.id   52de618aa7e174c1e043ae798222e3d1
#
_cell.length_a   1.000
_cell.length_b   1.000
_cell.length_c   1.000
_cell.angle_alpha   90.00
_cell.angle_beta   90.00
_cell.angle_gamma   90.00
#
_symmetry.space_group_name_H-M   'P 1'
#
loop_
_entity.id
_entity.type
_entity.pdbx_description
1 polymer ?
#
loop_
_entity_poly.entity_id
_entity_poly.type
_entity_poly.pdbx_seq_one_letter_code
_entity_poly.pdbx_strand_id
1 'polypeptide(L)'
;MILIADDNSQVRRMIRDLIEDLDPEIVECADGAAAIEAYEQHRPDFVLMDINMTPVDGLAATKAILSRHPEARIIAVTQQQDSSTRAAAISVGACAFVGKDDLMSVRLLITQTGAQTGAPNRCPNR
;
A
#
# COMPACT_ATOMS: atom_id res chain seq x y z
N MET A 1 -1.89 3.45 -12.03
CA MET A 1 -0.57 3.62 -11.37
C MET A 1 -0.60 2.99 -9.99
N ILE A 2 0.47 2.32 -9.63
CA ILE A 2 0.64 1.70 -8.32
C ILE A 2 1.90 2.28 -7.67
N LEU A 3 1.77 2.69 -6.42
CA LEU A 3 2.89 3.22 -5.64
C LEU A 3 3.37 2.13 -4.67
N ILE A 4 4.68 1.87 -4.68
CA ILE A 4 5.30 0.91 -3.76
C ILE A 4 6.21 1.69 -2.83
N ALA A 5 5.92 1.67 -1.53
CA ALA A 5 6.71 2.33 -0.51
C ALA A 5 7.32 1.29 0.43
N ASP A 6 8.62 1.12 0.37
CA ASP A 6 9.37 0.17 1.19
C ASP A 6 10.83 0.62 1.20
N ASP A 7 11.47 0.60 2.36
CA ASP A 7 12.86 1.02 2.47
C ASP A 7 13.85 -0.03 1.94
N ASN A 8 13.38 -1.24 1.64
CA ASN A 8 14.20 -2.32 1.11
C ASN A 8 13.99 -2.42 -0.41
N SER A 9 15.05 -2.13 -1.16
CA SER A 9 14.96 -2.13 -2.63
C SER A 9 14.69 -3.52 -3.21
N GLN A 10 15.14 -4.58 -2.55
CA GLN A 10 14.88 -5.94 -3.00
C GLN A 10 13.40 -6.30 -2.86
N VAL A 11 12.78 -5.86 -1.76
CA VAL A 11 11.34 -6.08 -1.57
C VAL A 11 10.54 -5.30 -2.61
N ARG A 12 10.93 -4.04 -2.88
CA ARG A 12 10.27 -3.26 -3.92
C ARG A 12 10.33 -3.96 -5.27
N ARG A 13 11.49 -4.53 -5.60
CA ARG A 13 11.65 -5.27 -6.86
C ARG A 13 10.78 -6.52 -6.90
N MET A 14 10.73 -7.27 -5.80
CA MET A 14 9.88 -8.46 -5.73
C MET A 14 8.41 -8.11 -5.94
N ILE A 15 7.94 -7.06 -5.30
CA ILE A 15 6.56 -6.62 -5.46
C ILE A 15 6.32 -6.16 -6.90
N ARG A 16 7.24 -5.38 -7.45
CA ARG A 16 7.13 -4.90 -8.82
C ARG A 16 7.02 -6.06 -9.81
N ASP A 17 7.86 -7.09 -9.65
CA ASP A 17 7.82 -8.25 -10.52
C ASP A 17 6.49 -8.98 -10.46
N LEU A 18 5.82 -8.95 -9.31
CA LEU A 18 4.54 -9.61 -9.14
C LEU A 18 3.37 -8.86 -9.75
N ILE A 19 3.48 -7.54 -9.91
CA ILE A 19 2.33 -6.72 -10.30
C ILE A 19 2.55 -5.89 -11.55
N GLU A 20 3.74 -5.90 -12.16
CA GLU A 20 4.03 -5.00 -13.27
C GLU A 20 3.16 -5.27 -14.50
N ASP A 21 2.64 -6.48 -14.64
CA ASP A 21 1.72 -6.79 -15.73
C ASP A 21 0.29 -6.27 -15.45
N LEU A 22 -0.01 -5.89 -14.22
CA LEU A 22 -1.32 -5.36 -13.86
C LEU A 22 -1.44 -3.87 -14.17
N ASP A 23 -0.32 -3.16 -14.07
CA ASP A 23 -0.30 -1.72 -14.34
C ASP A 23 1.08 -1.34 -14.83
N PRO A 24 1.18 -0.71 -16.01
CA PRO A 24 2.49 -0.32 -16.55
C PRO A 24 3.15 0.82 -15.79
N GLU A 25 2.40 1.55 -14.97
CA GLU A 25 2.94 2.68 -14.23
C GLU A 25 3.12 2.31 -12.77
N ILE A 26 4.38 2.12 -12.37
CA ILE A 26 4.74 1.80 -10.99
C ILE A 26 5.76 2.82 -10.52
N VAL A 27 5.48 3.43 -9.37
CA VAL A 27 6.37 4.39 -8.72
C VAL A 27 6.86 3.77 -7.42
N GLU A 28 8.15 3.91 -7.13
CA GLU A 28 8.77 3.36 -5.93
C GLU A 28 9.26 4.48 -5.03
N CYS A 29 9.06 4.29 -3.73
CA CYS A 29 9.55 5.20 -2.69
C CYS A 29 10.24 4.41 -1.60
N ALA A 30 11.20 5.05 -0.91
CA ALA A 30 11.98 4.38 0.12
C ALA A 30 11.57 4.76 1.55
N ASP A 31 10.69 5.73 1.72
CA ASP A 31 10.24 6.13 3.05
C ASP A 31 8.84 6.74 3.00
N GLY A 32 8.28 6.97 4.19
CA GLY A 32 6.92 7.47 4.30
C GLY A 32 6.73 8.90 3.82
N ALA A 33 7.73 9.76 4.01
CA ALA A 33 7.63 11.15 3.55
C ALA A 33 7.57 11.20 2.02
N ALA A 34 8.40 10.40 1.35
CA ALA A 34 8.38 10.30 -0.10
C ALA A 34 7.06 9.72 -0.60
N ALA A 35 6.48 8.78 0.15
CA ALA A 35 5.20 8.19 -0.22
C ALA A 35 4.07 9.21 -0.15
N ILE A 36 4.05 10.05 0.88
CA ILE A 36 3.05 11.11 1.02
C ILE A 36 3.14 12.05 -0.17
N GLU A 37 4.35 12.49 -0.49
CA GLU A 37 4.57 13.42 -1.60
C GLU A 37 4.20 12.78 -2.94
N ALA A 38 4.58 11.52 -3.16
CA ALA A 38 4.26 10.81 -4.39
C ALA A 38 2.75 10.66 -4.56
N TYR A 39 2.03 10.41 -3.47
CA TYR A 39 0.58 10.32 -3.56
C TYR A 39 -0.03 11.65 -3.99
N GLU A 40 0.46 12.75 -3.43
CA GLU A 40 -0.03 14.07 -3.82
C GLU A 40 0.19 14.35 -5.31
N GLN A 41 1.35 13.95 -5.83
CA GLN A 41 1.71 14.22 -7.22
C GLN A 41 0.99 13.32 -8.21
N HIS A 42 0.84 12.05 -7.88
CA HIS A 42 0.43 11.02 -8.84
C HIS A 42 -0.96 10.45 -8.63
N ARG A 43 -1.49 10.53 -7.42
CA ARG A 43 -2.81 9.95 -7.08
C ARG A 43 -2.95 8.52 -7.58
N PRO A 44 -2.06 7.60 -7.17
CA PRO A 44 -2.08 6.24 -7.68
C PRO A 44 -3.36 5.49 -7.29
N ASP A 45 -3.69 4.47 -8.05
CA ASP A 45 -4.86 3.64 -7.77
C ASP A 45 -4.68 2.81 -6.51
N PHE A 46 -3.45 2.38 -6.25
CA PHE A 46 -3.11 1.60 -5.06
C PHE A 46 -1.79 2.06 -4.49
N VAL A 47 -1.67 1.98 -3.18
CA VAL A 47 -0.42 2.20 -2.46
C VAL A 47 -0.10 0.92 -1.69
N LEU A 48 1.09 0.37 -1.91
CA LEU A 48 1.60 -0.76 -1.14
C LEU A 48 2.59 -0.21 -0.15
N MET A 49 2.19 -0.14 1.13
CA MET A 49 2.91 0.60 2.15
C MET A 49 3.54 -0.33 3.17
N ASP A 50 4.87 -0.33 3.24
CA ASP A 50 5.58 -1.00 4.31
C ASP A 50 5.37 -0.23 5.61
N ILE A 51 4.98 -0.94 6.66
CA ILE A 51 4.73 -0.30 7.95
C ILE A 51 6.02 0.14 8.61
N ASN A 52 7.10 -0.63 8.46
CA ASN A 52 8.34 -0.42 9.19
C ASN A 52 9.36 0.33 8.34
N MET A 53 9.13 1.59 8.11
CA MET A 53 10.07 2.47 7.41
C MET A 53 10.56 3.57 8.34
N THR A 54 11.71 4.14 8.04
CA THR A 54 12.27 5.29 8.73
C THR A 54 12.67 6.34 7.70
N PRO A 55 12.62 7.63 8.05
CA PRO A 55 12.24 8.24 9.32
C PRO A 55 10.74 8.34 9.56
N VAL A 56 9.92 8.30 8.52
CA VAL A 56 8.46 8.33 8.65
C VAL A 56 7.94 6.93 8.36
N ASP A 57 7.32 6.29 9.35
CA ASP A 57 6.83 4.93 9.18
C ASP A 57 5.55 4.87 8.33
N GLY A 58 5.20 3.65 7.91
CA GLY A 58 4.07 3.45 7.02
C GLY A 58 2.72 3.75 7.66
N LEU A 59 2.59 3.58 8.98
CA LEU A 59 1.34 3.92 9.67
C LEU A 59 1.13 5.43 9.66
N ALA A 60 2.17 6.20 9.97
CA ALA A 60 2.08 7.66 9.93
C ALA A 60 1.81 8.16 8.51
N ALA A 61 2.47 7.57 7.52
CA ALA A 61 2.25 7.95 6.13
C ALA A 61 0.82 7.63 5.69
N THR A 62 0.31 6.45 6.07
CA THR A 62 -1.06 6.06 5.74
C THR A 62 -2.06 7.03 6.34
N LYS A 63 -1.88 7.38 7.60
CA LYS A 63 -2.75 8.33 8.28
C LYS A 63 -2.73 9.69 7.60
N ALA A 64 -1.54 10.18 7.25
CA ALA A 64 -1.38 11.47 6.59
C ALA A 64 -2.06 11.50 5.22
N ILE A 65 -1.87 10.45 4.43
CA ILE A 65 -2.48 10.38 3.11
C ILE A 65 -4.01 10.34 3.23
N LEU A 66 -4.53 9.50 4.12
CA LEU A 66 -5.97 9.33 4.24
C LEU A 66 -6.66 10.54 4.85
N SER A 67 -5.95 11.33 5.66
CA SER A 67 -6.54 12.55 6.22
C SER A 67 -6.85 13.57 5.13
N ARG A 68 -6.10 13.56 4.04
CA ARG A 68 -6.29 14.48 2.91
C ARG A 68 -7.02 13.81 1.75
N HIS A 69 -6.88 12.50 1.61
CA HIS A 69 -7.45 11.73 0.51
C HIS A 69 -8.13 10.48 1.05
N PRO A 70 -9.36 10.62 1.59
CA PRO A 70 -10.04 9.46 2.19
C PRO A 70 -10.31 8.32 1.20
N GLU A 71 -10.26 8.61 -0.10
CA GLU A 71 -10.49 7.63 -1.16
C GLU A 71 -9.26 6.78 -1.46
N ALA A 72 -8.10 7.10 -0.87
CA ALA A 72 -6.86 6.37 -1.14
C ALA A 72 -6.98 4.91 -0.72
N ARG A 73 -6.50 4.01 -1.57
CA ARG A 73 -6.48 2.57 -1.30
C ARG A 73 -5.07 2.17 -0.92
N ILE A 74 -4.85 1.97 0.38
CA ILE A 74 -3.53 1.67 0.92
C ILE A 74 -3.53 0.27 1.50
N ILE A 75 -2.68 -0.59 0.96
CA ILE A 75 -2.49 -1.95 1.44
C ILE A 75 -1.23 -1.95 2.29
N ALA A 76 -1.37 -2.28 3.57
CA ALA A 76 -0.22 -2.38 4.47
C ALA A 76 0.51 -3.70 4.21
N VAL A 77 1.82 -3.62 4.01
CA VAL A 77 2.67 -4.78 3.76
C VAL A 77 3.75 -4.81 4.84
N THR A 78 3.90 -5.92 5.54
CA THR A 78 4.83 -5.95 6.67
C THR A 78 5.35 -7.36 6.95
N GLN A 79 6.53 -7.43 7.57
CA GLN A 79 7.06 -8.68 8.11
C GLN A 79 6.41 -9.01 9.45
N GLN A 80 5.93 -8.01 10.18
CA GLN A 80 5.28 -8.20 11.48
C GLN A 80 3.80 -8.46 11.29
N GLN A 81 3.38 -9.67 11.57
CA GLN A 81 2.01 -10.11 11.31
C GLN A 81 1.21 -10.36 12.58
N ASP A 82 1.64 -9.79 13.70
CA ASP A 82 0.90 -9.93 14.94
C ASP A 82 -0.41 -9.13 14.91
N SER A 83 -1.33 -9.50 15.79
CA SER A 83 -2.66 -8.90 15.79
C SER A 83 -2.63 -7.41 16.14
N SER A 84 -1.68 -6.97 16.96
CA SER A 84 -1.59 -5.55 17.31
C SER A 84 -1.13 -4.71 16.12
N THR A 85 -0.19 -5.20 15.33
CA THR A 85 0.24 -4.49 14.12
C THR A 85 -0.89 -4.43 13.10
N ARG A 86 -1.61 -5.52 12.93
CA ARG A 86 -2.77 -5.56 12.04
C ARG A 86 -3.84 -4.58 12.49
N ALA A 87 -4.15 -4.56 13.79
CA ALA A 87 -5.14 -3.64 14.32
C ALA A 87 -4.73 -2.19 14.11
N ALA A 88 -3.45 -1.87 14.32
CA ALA A 88 -2.94 -0.52 14.10
C ALA A 88 -3.08 -0.10 12.64
N ALA A 89 -2.74 -0.98 11.71
CA ALA A 89 -2.84 -0.67 10.28
C ALA A 89 -4.30 -0.40 9.88
N ILE A 90 -5.21 -1.25 10.32
CA ILE A 90 -6.62 -1.08 10.00
C ILE A 90 -7.19 0.17 10.66
N SER A 91 -6.78 0.47 11.90
CA SER A 91 -7.30 1.63 12.61
C SER A 91 -6.92 2.95 11.97
N VAL A 92 -5.76 3.04 11.31
CA VAL A 92 -5.39 4.26 10.58
C VAL A 92 -6.00 4.32 9.19
N GLY A 93 -6.73 3.27 8.78
CA GLY A 93 -7.49 3.29 7.55
C GLY A 93 -6.93 2.48 6.39
N ALA A 94 -5.90 1.65 6.63
CA ALA A 94 -5.42 0.75 5.59
C ALA A 94 -6.56 -0.16 5.14
N CYS A 95 -6.68 -0.37 3.84
CA CYS A 95 -7.80 -1.15 3.34
C CYS A 95 -7.53 -2.65 3.41
N ALA A 96 -6.28 -3.05 3.52
CA ALA A 96 -5.92 -4.45 3.68
C ALA A 96 -4.56 -4.54 4.37
N PHE A 97 -4.25 -5.72 4.87
CA PHE A 97 -3.01 -6.01 5.58
C PHE A 97 -2.45 -7.33 5.02
N VAL A 98 -1.21 -7.27 4.54
CA VAL A 98 -0.56 -8.42 3.90
C VAL A 98 0.81 -8.63 4.51
N GLY A 99 1.16 -9.88 4.80
CA GLY A 99 2.49 -10.23 5.24
C GLY A 99 3.48 -10.28 4.07
N LYS A 100 4.74 -9.95 4.34
CA LYS A 100 5.78 -9.98 3.30
C LYS A 100 6.10 -11.41 2.84
N ASP A 101 5.67 -12.42 3.58
CA ASP A 101 5.78 -13.82 3.15
C ASP A 101 4.62 -14.26 2.25
N ASP A 102 3.66 -13.37 2.00
CA ASP A 102 2.48 -13.67 1.21
C ASP A 102 2.18 -12.55 0.21
N LEU A 103 3.20 -12.16 -0.54
CA LEU A 103 3.07 -11.05 -1.49
C LEU A 103 2.10 -11.36 -2.64
N MET A 104 1.82 -12.64 -2.89
CA MET A 104 0.83 -12.99 -3.91
C MET A 104 -0.56 -12.47 -3.54
N SER A 105 -0.87 -12.32 -2.26
CA SER A 105 -2.12 -11.73 -1.83
C SER A 105 -2.27 -10.28 -2.27
N VAL A 106 -1.15 -9.55 -2.40
CA VAL A 106 -1.17 -8.17 -2.94
C VAL A 106 -1.75 -8.19 -4.36
N ARG A 107 -1.26 -9.10 -5.18
CA ARG A 107 -1.74 -9.21 -6.55
C ARG A 107 -3.24 -9.54 -6.59
N LEU A 108 -3.67 -10.47 -5.75
CA LEU A 108 -5.08 -10.84 -5.68
C LEU A 108 -5.96 -9.66 -5.26
N LEU A 109 -5.52 -8.90 -4.26
CA LEU A 109 -6.27 -7.74 -3.79
C LEU A 109 -6.41 -6.68 -4.89
N ILE A 110 -5.33 -6.42 -5.62
CA ILE A 110 -5.37 -5.44 -6.70
C ILE A 110 -6.31 -5.89 -7.81
N THR A 111 -6.23 -7.15 -8.22
CA THR A 111 -7.08 -7.65 -9.31
C THR A 111 -8.55 -7.68 -8.91
N GLN A 112 -8.86 -8.07 -7.69
CA GLN A 112 -10.24 -8.10 -7.21
C GLN A 112 -10.85 -6.70 -7.13
N THR A 113 -10.10 -5.76 -6.55
CA THR A 113 -10.61 -4.40 -6.39
C THR A 113 -10.67 -3.68 -7.74
N GLY A 114 -9.67 -3.89 -8.58
CA GLY A 114 -9.63 -3.26 -9.90
C GLY A 114 -10.75 -3.72 -10.84
N ALA A 115 -11.28 -4.92 -10.62
CA ALA A 115 -12.36 -5.44 -11.44
C ALA A 115 -13.72 -4.81 -11.10
N GLN A 116 -13.83 -4.12 -9.98
CA GLN A 116 -15.07 -3.50 -9.53
C GLN A 116 -15.12 -2.04 -9.97
N THR A 117 -15.22 -1.85 -11.26
CA THR A 117 -15.31 -0.50 -11.82
C THR A 117 -16.59 0.18 -11.37
N GLY A 118 -16.48 1.46 -11.02
CA GLY A 118 -17.63 2.22 -10.56
C GLY A 118 -17.96 2.03 -9.10
N ALA A 119 -17.36 1.07 -8.43
CA ALA A 119 -17.56 0.88 -7.01
C ALA A 119 -16.88 2.00 -6.22
N PRO A 120 -17.45 2.41 -5.09
CA PRO A 120 -16.73 3.34 -4.21
C PRO A 120 -15.42 2.71 -3.73
N ASN A 121 -14.52 3.53 -3.20
CA ASN A 121 -13.18 3.12 -2.81
C ASN A 121 -13.23 2.21 -1.59
N ARG A 122 -13.58 0.98 -1.82
CA ARG A 122 -13.66 -0.03 -0.79
C ARG A 122 -12.65 -1.12 -1.06
N CYS A 123 -12.03 -1.56 0.00
CA CYS A 123 -11.10 -2.66 -0.07
C CYS A 123 -11.76 -3.94 0.41
N PRO A 124 -11.33 -5.11 -0.13
CA PRO A 124 -12.03 -6.37 0.18
C PRO A 124 -12.04 -6.75 1.66
N ASN A 125 -11.10 -6.23 2.44
CA ASN A 125 -10.94 -6.60 3.85
C ASN A 125 -11.64 -5.67 4.83
N ARG A 126 -12.51 -4.82 4.36
CA ARG A 126 -13.20 -3.88 5.25
C ARG A 126 -14.62 -4.25 5.48
#